data_cd021c3c4ab1ebcf479ad4397efc83db
#
_entry.id   cd021c3c4ab1ebcf479ad4397efc83db
#
_cell.length_a   1.000
_cell.length_b   1.000
_cell.length_c   1.000
_cell.angle_alpha   90.00
_cell.angle_beta   90.00
_cell.angle_gamma   90.00
#
_symmetry.space_group_name_H-M   'P 1'
#
loop_
_entity.id
_entity.type
_entity.pdbx_description
1 polymer ?
#
loop_
_entity_poly.entity_id
_entity_poly.type
_entity_poly.pdbx_seq_one_letter_code
_entity_poly.pdbx_strand_id
1 'polypeptide(L)'
;MKKILVLILAVFLVTSMAVFVGCTPPEPPEVIPPVDYSIDNNYAYEIVSDEDYVTYVPDANATHGFLFYLGTVIAPEYYDYLASALAKQGYLVVISTNAMAYTLYDKEEPTFDDYSNITFFVGGHSQGGAAAMKRTNENRDKVAGVVLLAPIAPLEYPQDSIADVGIPVLLLEATKDGVLTSAMKADAKLCIPDDSEQHMIEGCHMSFSTFDSDGTLTMFHDGPATQEEKDAQREATVAYVLAFLKRVVTSAE
;
A
#
# COMPACT_ATOMS: atom_id res chain seq x y z
N MET A 1 8.96 -2.80 -37.65
CA MET A 1 8.97 -2.84 -36.19
C MET A 1 7.58 -2.82 -35.51
N LYS A 2 6.46 -2.73 -36.23
CA LYS A 2 5.08 -2.75 -35.66
C LYS A 2 4.41 -4.13 -35.59
N LYS A 3 5.08 -5.22 -35.99
CA LYS A 3 4.53 -6.58 -36.03
C LYS A 3 5.01 -7.50 -34.89
N ILE A 4 5.96 -7.06 -34.07
CA ILE A 4 6.52 -7.87 -32.97
C ILE A 4 5.76 -7.60 -31.65
N LEU A 5 5.15 -6.44 -31.50
CA LEU A 5 4.42 -6.09 -30.27
C LEU A 5 3.07 -6.80 -30.11
N VAL A 6 2.47 -7.28 -31.22
CA VAL A 6 1.17 -7.98 -31.20
C VAL A 6 1.34 -9.48 -30.85
N LEU A 7 2.54 -10.03 -31.00
CA LEU A 7 2.78 -11.48 -30.78
C LEU A 7 3.04 -11.80 -29.29
N ILE A 8 3.44 -10.85 -28.47
CA ILE A 8 3.71 -11.06 -27.04
C ILE A 8 2.41 -11.07 -26.22
N LEU A 9 1.36 -10.41 -26.70
CA LEU A 9 0.06 -10.39 -26.02
C LEU A 9 -0.80 -11.65 -26.28
N ALA A 10 -0.48 -12.42 -27.30
CA ALA A 10 -1.26 -13.59 -27.72
C ALA A 10 -0.78 -14.93 -27.11
N VAL A 11 0.39 -14.97 -26.47
CA VAL A 11 0.97 -16.22 -25.93
C VAL A 11 0.51 -16.51 -24.50
N PHE A 12 -0.12 -15.55 -23.80
CA PHE A 12 -0.64 -15.76 -22.43
C PHE A 12 -2.07 -16.34 -22.35
N LEU A 13 -2.70 -16.67 -23.47
CA LEU A 13 -4.12 -17.07 -23.46
C LEU A 13 -4.41 -18.55 -23.73
N VAL A 14 -3.42 -19.41 -23.84
CA VAL A 14 -3.66 -20.84 -24.09
C VAL A 14 -2.68 -21.68 -23.29
N THR A 15 -3.02 -22.03 -22.07
CA THR A 15 -2.82 -23.35 -21.43
C THR A 15 -3.19 -23.29 -19.94
N SER A 16 -4.43 -23.57 -19.59
CA SER A 16 -4.77 -24.11 -18.26
C SER A 16 -6.14 -24.79 -18.33
N MET A 17 -6.19 -25.96 -18.95
CA MET A 17 -7.13 -26.98 -18.52
C MET A 17 -6.43 -27.77 -17.41
N ALA A 18 -6.59 -27.37 -16.17
CA ALA A 18 -6.14 -28.13 -15.01
C ALA A 18 -7.34 -28.76 -14.30
N VAL A 19 -7.18 -30.02 -14.04
CA VAL A 19 -8.02 -31.00 -13.38
C VAL A 19 -8.62 -30.43 -12.09
N PHE A 20 -9.94 -30.34 -12.00
CA PHE A 20 -10.68 -30.08 -10.75
C PHE A 20 -10.53 -31.30 -9.82
N VAL A 21 -9.54 -31.25 -8.94
CA VAL A 21 -9.58 -31.99 -7.68
C VAL A 21 -10.30 -31.07 -6.69
N GLY A 22 -11.41 -31.56 -6.11
CA GLY A 22 -12.27 -30.79 -5.23
C GLY A 22 -11.57 -30.36 -3.94
N CYS A 23 -10.94 -29.18 -4.02
CA CYS A 23 -10.60 -28.40 -2.83
C CYS A 23 -11.79 -27.49 -2.57
N THR A 24 -12.41 -27.60 -1.42
CA THR A 24 -13.26 -26.53 -0.89
C THR A 24 -12.42 -25.26 -0.91
N PRO A 25 -12.93 -24.14 -1.47
CA PRO A 25 -12.24 -22.88 -1.36
C PRO A 25 -11.95 -22.62 0.13
N PRO A 26 -10.76 -22.11 0.48
CA PRO A 26 -10.52 -21.65 1.85
C PRO A 26 -11.64 -20.70 2.24
N GLU A 27 -12.15 -20.81 3.47
CA GLU A 27 -13.09 -19.84 3.99
C GLU A 27 -12.49 -18.43 3.81
N PRO A 28 -13.31 -17.46 3.35
CA PRO A 28 -12.84 -16.10 3.28
C PRO A 28 -12.32 -15.69 4.66
N PRO A 29 -11.17 -15.00 4.75
CA PRO A 29 -10.65 -14.56 6.03
C PRO A 29 -11.72 -13.77 6.78
N GLU A 30 -11.81 -14.00 8.08
CA GLU A 30 -12.78 -13.33 8.95
C GLU A 30 -12.57 -11.82 8.83
N VAL A 31 -13.62 -11.09 8.42
CA VAL A 31 -13.60 -9.62 8.41
C VAL A 31 -13.64 -9.17 9.87
N ILE A 32 -12.48 -8.91 10.44
CA ILE A 32 -12.39 -8.39 11.80
C ILE A 32 -12.83 -6.93 11.74
N PRO A 33 -13.84 -6.52 12.53
CA PRO A 33 -14.21 -5.11 12.58
C PRO A 33 -13.02 -4.28 13.06
N PRO A 34 -12.86 -3.04 12.55
CA PRO A 34 -11.73 -2.19 12.90
C PRO A 34 -11.60 -2.09 14.42
N VAL A 35 -10.38 -2.27 14.90
CA VAL A 35 -10.04 -2.08 16.31
C VAL A 35 -10.43 -0.67 16.70
N ASP A 36 -11.08 -0.50 17.85
CA ASP A 36 -11.36 0.82 18.42
C ASP A 36 -10.04 1.54 18.64
N TYR A 37 -9.72 2.46 17.70
CA TYR A 37 -8.54 3.31 17.82
C TYR A 37 -8.97 4.67 18.34
N SER A 38 -8.50 5.03 19.50
CA SER A 38 -8.65 6.39 19.99
C SER A 38 -7.75 7.31 19.14
N ILE A 39 -8.35 8.35 18.54
CA ILE A 39 -7.61 9.48 18.00
C ILE A 39 -7.16 10.32 19.19
N ASP A 40 -5.95 10.02 19.72
CA ASP A 40 -5.46 10.62 20.96
C ASP A 40 -5.01 12.07 20.74
N ASN A 41 -4.66 12.45 19.52
CA ASN A 41 -4.14 13.75 19.14
C ASN A 41 -4.90 14.34 17.95
N ASN A 42 -4.85 15.66 17.82
CA ASN A 42 -5.39 16.37 16.67
C ASN A 42 -4.50 17.58 16.38
N TYR A 43 -3.22 17.29 16.03
CA TYR A 43 -2.27 18.33 15.68
C TYR A 43 -2.70 19.05 14.40
N ALA A 44 -2.44 20.35 14.33
CA ALA A 44 -2.44 21.04 13.06
C ALA A 44 -1.26 20.54 12.21
N TYR A 45 -1.37 20.69 10.91
CA TYR A 45 -0.29 20.36 9.98
C TYR A 45 -0.30 21.35 8.81
N GLU A 46 0.85 21.49 8.16
CA GLU A 46 0.97 22.17 6.88
C GLU A 46 1.27 21.19 5.77
N ILE A 47 0.93 21.54 4.53
CA ILE A 47 1.24 20.75 3.35
C ILE A 47 2.28 21.50 2.54
N VAL A 48 3.43 20.87 2.34
CA VAL A 48 4.52 21.37 1.51
C VAL A 48 4.64 20.46 0.29
N SER A 49 4.68 21.03 -0.90
CA SER A 49 4.79 20.25 -2.13
C SER A 49 5.96 20.76 -2.95
N ASP A 50 6.72 19.82 -3.52
CA ASP A 50 7.74 20.07 -4.51
C ASP A 50 7.52 19.16 -5.75
N GLU A 51 8.52 18.99 -6.59
CA GLU A 51 8.44 18.19 -7.81
C GLU A 51 8.32 16.67 -7.49
N ASP A 52 8.95 16.22 -6.39
CA ASP A 52 9.11 14.81 -6.07
C ASP A 52 8.16 14.32 -4.96
N TYR A 53 7.70 15.23 -4.05
CA TYR A 53 6.93 14.87 -2.86
C TYR A 53 5.82 15.84 -2.51
N VAL A 54 4.78 15.29 -1.86
CA VAL A 54 3.80 16.04 -1.07
C VAL A 54 4.00 15.64 0.39
N THR A 55 4.40 16.59 1.22
CA THR A 55 4.73 16.36 2.62
C THR A 55 3.72 17.03 3.54
N TYR A 56 3.14 16.25 4.46
CA TYR A 56 2.26 16.72 5.53
C TYR A 56 3.10 16.83 6.80
N VAL A 57 3.39 18.07 7.21
CA VAL A 57 4.26 18.38 8.34
C VAL A 57 3.41 18.70 9.55
N PRO A 58 3.34 17.84 10.59
CA PRO A 58 2.55 18.11 11.77
C PRO A 58 3.16 19.24 12.59
N ASP A 59 2.31 20.04 13.25
CA ASP A 59 2.72 21.01 14.29
C ASP A 59 3.03 20.24 15.60
N ALA A 60 3.95 19.32 15.50
CA ALA A 60 4.45 18.46 16.57
C ALA A 60 5.91 18.13 16.28
N ASN A 61 6.66 17.78 17.32
CA ASN A 61 8.02 17.28 17.12
C ASN A 61 7.96 15.81 16.68
N ALA A 62 7.78 15.58 15.38
CA ALA A 62 7.66 14.23 14.83
C ALA A 62 8.96 13.43 15.06
N THR A 63 8.83 12.24 15.64
CA THR A 63 9.91 11.26 15.79
C THR A 63 9.76 10.09 14.82
N HIS A 64 8.55 9.95 14.24
CA HIS A 64 8.23 8.92 13.26
C HIS A 64 7.60 9.54 12.02
N GLY A 65 7.90 8.94 10.87
CA GLY A 65 7.36 9.33 9.58
C GLY A 65 6.64 8.18 8.87
N PHE A 66 5.91 8.51 7.83
CA PHE A 66 5.25 7.57 6.94
C PHE A 66 5.51 7.96 5.49
N LEU A 67 6.36 7.19 4.81
CA LEU A 67 6.65 7.35 3.38
C LEU A 67 5.68 6.49 2.58
N PHE A 68 4.94 7.09 1.65
CA PHE A 68 3.90 6.40 0.90
C PHE A 68 4.07 6.47 -0.61
N TYR A 69 3.93 5.31 -1.26
CA TYR A 69 3.99 5.15 -2.71
C TYR A 69 2.61 4.95 -3.31
N LEU A 70 2.36 5.69 -4.39
CA LEU A 70 1.08 5.74 -5.08
C LEU A 70 0.77 4.45 -5.84
N GLY A 71 -0.53 4.16 -5.99
CA GLY A 71 -1.00 3.24 -7.01
C GLY A 71 -0.77 3.80 -8.42
N THR A 72 -0.72 2.91 -9.42
CA THR A 72 -0.51 3.30 -10.81
C THR A 72 -1.55 4.33 -11.25
N VAL A 73 -1.10 5.43 -11.85
CA VAL A 73 -1.88 6.56 -12.36
C VAL A 73 -2.72 7.33 -11.34
N ILE A 74 -2.56 7.06 -10.06
CA ILE A 74 -3.26 7.76 -8.98
C ILE A 74 -2.36 8.90 -8.49
N ALA A 75 -2.91 10.12 -8.39
CA ALA A 75 -2.18 11.27 -7.90
C ALA A 75 -2.19 11.37 -6.37
N PRO A 76 -1.23 12.09 -5.74
CA PRO A 76 -1.07 12.17 -4.29
C PRO A 76 -2.33 12.61 -3.54
N GLU A 77 -3.08 13.58 -4.07
CA GLU A 77 -4.28 14.13 -3.46
C GLU A 77 -5.37 13.09 -3.19
N TYR A 78 -5.35 11.96 -3.91
CA TYR A 78 -6.32 10.89 -3.68
C TYR A 78 -6.00 10.03 -2.45
N TYR A 79 -4.89 10.31 -1.75
CA TYR A 79 -4.52 9.70 -0.47
C TYR A 79 -4.52 10.70 0.70
N ASP A 80 -5.04 11.93 0.48
CA ASP A 80 -5.12 12.98 1.50
C ASP A 80 -5.85 12.53 2.77
N TYR A 81 -6.88 11.69 2.64
CA TYR A 81 -7.63 11.14 3.77
C TYR A 81 -6.73 10.38 4.76
N LEU A 82 -5.78 9.57 4.25
CA LEU A 82 -4.85 8.81 5.06
C LEU A 82 -3.73 9.71 5.59
N ALA A 83 -3.12 10.52 4.71
CA ALA A 83 -2.02 11.39 5.06
C ALA A 83 -2.41 12.41 6.13
N SER A 84 -3.57 13.06 5.97
CA SER A 84 -4.07 14.03 6.95
C SER A 84 -4.40 13.37 8.30
N ALA A 85 -4.97 12.16 8.29
CA ALA A 85 -5.25 11.42 9.52
C ALA A 85 -3.96 11.08 10.29
N LEU A 86 -2.91 10.63 9.60
CA LEU A 86 -1.62 10.33 10.21
C LEU A 86 -0.90 11.61 10.70
N ALA A 87 -0.91 12.69 9.91
CA ALA A 87 -0.31 13.97 10.31
C ALA A 87 -0.96 14.53 11.58
N LYS A 88 -2.29 14.44 11.71
CA LYS A 88 -3.01 14.80 12.94
C LYS A 88 -2.59 13.99 14.15
N GLN A 89 -2.06 12.80 13.97
CA GLN A 89 -1.50 11.98 15.05
C GLN A 89 0.00 12.25 15.32
N GLY A 90 0.60 13.21 14.60
CA GLY A 90 1.98 13.63 14.82
C GLY A 90 3.02 12.91 13.96
N TYR A 91 2.59 12.13 12.96
CA TYR A 91 3.51 11.53 11.99
C TYR A 91 3.86 12.53 10.89
N LEU A 92 5.13 12.62 10.52
CA LEU A 92 5.53 13.26 9.28
C LEU A 92 5.12 12.36 8.12
N VAL A 93 4.25 12.83 7.21
CA VAL A 93 3.83 12.00 6.08
C VAL A 93 4.42 12.54 4.79
N VAL A 94 5.09 11.68 4.04
CA VAL A 94 5.72 12.00 2.77
C VAL A 94 5.10 11.10 1.70
N ILE A 95 4.44 11.70 0.71
CA ILE A 95 3.86 10.97 -0.42
C ILE A 95 4.72 11.25 -1.64
N SER A 96 5.26 10.19 -2.26
CA SER A 96 5.97 10.29 -3.53
C SER A 96 5.01 10.73 -4.64
N THR A 97 5.38 11.72 -5.46
CA THR A 97 4.58 12.15 -6.63
C THR A 97 4.72 11.20 -7.82
N ASN A 98 5.66 10.26 -7.76
CA ASN A 98 5.94 9.32 -8.84
C ASN A 98 4.96 8.14 -8.82
N ALA A 99 3.87 8.23 -9.59
CA ALA A 99 2.87 7.14 -9.73
C ALA A 99 3.41 5.87 -10.43
N MET A 100 4.67 5.87 -10.86
CA MET A 100 5.38 4.73 -11.48
C MET A 100 6.66 4.40 -10.70
N ALA A 101 6.68 4.69 -9.41
CA ALA A 101 7.86 4.62 -8.54
C ALA A 101 8.67 3.31 -8.68
N TYR A 102 7.99 2.18 -8.89
CA TYR A 102 8.67 0.89 -9.03
C TYR A 102 9.43 0.75 -10.36
N THR A 103 8.84 1.21 -11.48
CA THR A 103 9.37 0.96 -12.82
C THR A 103 10.31 2.05 -13.35
N LEU A 104 10.17 3.29 -12.82
CA LEU A 104 10.97 4.45 -13.24
C LEU A 104 11.97 4.88 -12.17
N TYR A 105 12.33 3.96 -11.31
CA TYR A 105 13.12 4.18 -10.13
C TYR A 105 14.62 4.32 -10.45
N ASP A 106 15.01 5.50 -10.90
CA ASP A 106 16.40 5.84 -11.23
C ASP A 106 16.96 6.97 -10.32
N LYS A 107 16.12 7.48 -9.40
CA LYS A 107 16.56 8.55 -8.50
C LYS A 107 16.74 8.01 -7.08
N GLU A 108 17.86 8.35 -6.47
CA GLU A 108 18.07 8.23 -5.03
C GLU A 108 16.91 8.96 -4.34
N GLU A 109 16.26 8.29 -3.40
CA GLU A 109 15.17 8.89 -2.67
C GLU A 109 15.75 9.59 -1.43
N PRO A 110 15.76 10.92 -1.39
CA PRO A 110 16.43 11.67 -0.34
C PRO A 110 15.69 11.60 1.00
N THR A 111 14.44 11.15 1.04
CA THR A 111 13.57 11.21 2.22
C THR A 111 14.24 10.71 3.50
N PHE A 112 14.94 9.58 3.47
CA PHE A 112 15.60 9.04 4.67
C PHE A 112 16.82 9.85 5.12
N ASP A 113 17.48 10.54 4.21
CA ASP A 113 18.64 11.35 4.50
C ASP A 113 18.25 12.77 4.89
N ASP A 114 17.21 13.32 4.26
CA ASP A 114 16.64 14.64 4.58
C ASP A 114 16.02 14.67 5.98
N TYR A 115 15.48 13.53 6.44
CA TYR A 115 14.87 13.38 7.76
C TYR A 115 15.60 12.36 8.64
N SER A 116 16.91 12.51 8.77
CA SER A 116 17.81 11.57 9.47
C SER A 116 17.46 11.30 10.95
N ASN A 117 16.67 12.18 11.59
CA ASN A 117 16.20 12.02 12.97
C ASN A 117 14.81 11.37 13.07
N ILE A 118 14.23 10.94 11.95
CA ILE A 118 12.91 10.34 11.89
C ILE A 118 13.04 8.87 11.50
N THR A 119 12.41 8.00 12.27
CA THR A 119 12.25 6.59 11.90
C THR A 119 11.00 6.42 11.05
N PHE A 120 11.12 5.84 9.87
CA PHE A 120 10.01 5.75 8.93
C PHE A 120 9.27 4.42 8.97
N PHE A 121 7.96 4.49 8.82
CA PHE A 121 7.16 3.45 8.22
C PHE A 121 7.11 3.67 6.72
N VAL A 122 7.08 2.60 5.95
CA VAL A 122 6.97 2.68 4.49
C VAL A 122 5.70 1.99 4.05
N GLY A 123 4.94 2.62 3.18
CA GLY A 123 3.69 2.06 2.69
C GLY A 123 3.46 2.28 1.21
N GLY A 124 2.48 1.57 0.66
CA GLY A 124 2.08 1.79 -0.71
C GLY A 124 0.83 1.02 -1.11
N HIS A 125 0.17 1.50 -2.15
CA HIS A 125 -1.02 0.91 -2.72
C HIS A 125 -0.71 0.26 -4.07
N SER A 126 -1.20 -0.97 -4.29
CA SER A 126 -1.08 -1.65 -5.59
C SER A 126 0.40 -1.74 -6.03
N GLN A 127 0.79 -1.14 -7.17
CA GLN A 127 2.18 -1.05 -7.62
C GLN A 127 3.06 -0.28 -6.61
N GLY A 128 2.52 0.70 -5.91
CA GLY A 128 3.21 1.39 -4.82
C GLY A 128 3.58 0.45 -3.67
N GLY A 129 2.82 -0.62 -3.45
CA GLY A 129 3.18 -1.66 -2.50
C GLY A 129 4.45 -2.41 -2.90
N ALA A 130 4.65 -2.70 -4.18
CA ALA A 130 5.90 -3.26 -4.69
C ALA A 130 7.08 -2.28 -4.49
N ALA A 131 6.86 -0.98 -4.72
CA ALA A 131 7.87 0.06 -4.46
C ALA A 131 8.21 0.14 -2.97
N ALA A 132 7.20 0.07 -2.09
CA ALA A 132 7.39 0.04 -0.64
C ALA A 132 8.24 -1.15 -0.17
N MET A 133 7.99 -2.35 -0.71
CA MET A 133 8.80 -3.55 -0.42
C MET A 133 10.25 -3.36 -0.87
N LYS A 134 10.48 -2.92 -2.10
CA LYS A 134 11.83 -2.64 -2.62
C LYS A 134 12.56 -1.64 -1.74
N ARG A 135 11.92 -0.50 -1.43
CA ARG A 135 12.52 0.55 -0.61
C ARG A 135 12.86 0.08 0.79
N THR A 136 11.98 -0.72 1.40
CA THR A 136 12.25 -1.34 2.70
C THR A 136 13.45 -2.26 2.63
N ASN A 137 13.55 -3.09 1.60
CA ASN A 137 14.66 -4.01 1.42
C ASN A 137 16.02 -3.28 1.29
N GLU A 138 16.03 -2.13 0.64
CA GLU A 138 17.22 -1.28 0.46
C GLU A 138 17.62 -0.49 1.73
N ASN A 139 16.67 -0.24 2.66
CA ASN A 139 16.84 0.64 3.82
C ASN A 139 16.36 0.01 5.13
N ARG A 140 16.66 -1.25 5.35
CA ARG A 140 16.15 -2.07 6.48
C ARG A 140 16.37 -1.46 7.86
N ASP A 141 17.47 -0.76 8.04
CA ASP A 141 17.87 -0.12 9.29
C ASP A 141 17.16 1.21 9.58
N LYS A 142 16.48 1.78 8.59
CA LYS A 142 15.73 3.05 8.67
C LYS A 142 14.21 2.86 8.72
N VAL A 143 13.72 1.62 8.55
CA VAL A 143 12.29 1.29 8.44
C VAL A 143 11.80 0.54 9.68
N ALA A 144 10.82 1.13 10.38
CA ALA A 144 10.19 0.53 11.55
C ALA A 144 9.11 -0.50 11.22
N GLY A 145 8.42 -0.35 10.10
CA GLY A 145 7.34 -1.23 9.68
C GLY A 145 6.84 -0.90 8.28
N VAL A 146 6.07 -1.82 7.69
CA VAL A 146 5.57 -1.71 6.31
C VAL A 146 4.06 -1.83 6.29
N VAL A 147 3.39 -0.97 5.49
CA VAL A 147 1.94 -0.97 5.27
C VAL A 147 1.64 -1.19 3.80
N LEU A 148 0.96 -2.27 3.48
CA LEU A 148 0.66 -2.67 2.11
C LEU A 148 -0.86 -2.68 1.88
N LEU A 149 -1.31 -1.83 0.96
CA LEU A 149 -2.72 -1.72 0.57
C LEU A 149 -2.91 -2.40 -0.79
N ALA A 150 -3.51 -3.59 -0.80
CA ALA A 150 -3.70 -4.42 -2.00
C ALA A 150 -2.46 -4.42 -2.93
N PRO A 151 -1.27 -4.83 -2.44
CA PRO A 151 -0.03 -4.74 -3.18
C PRO A 151 0.04 -5.73 -4.34
N ILE A 152 0.82 -5.41 -5.37
CA ILE A 152 1.37 -6.42 -6.27
C ILE A 152 2.75 -6.89 -5.77
N ALA A 153 3.17 -8.08 -6.19
CA ALA A 153 4.54 -8.53 -5.93
C ALA A 153 5.56 -7.65 -6.65
N PRO A 154 6.77 -7.44 -6.09
CA PRO A 154 7.86 -6.80 -6.78
C PRO A 154 8.21 -7.51 -8.09
N LEU A 155 8.55 -6.74 -9.14
CA LEU A 155 8.91 -7.31 -10.44
C LEU A 155 10.25 -8.06 -10.38
N GLU A 156 11.16 -7.63 -9.52
CA GLU A 156 12.48 -8.26 -9.30
C GLU A 156 12.43 -9.21 -8.09
N TYR A 157 11.42 -10.09 -8.06
CA TYR A 157 11.37 -11.16 -7.07
C TYR A 157 12.43 -12.23 -7.39
N PRO A 158 13.18 -12.78 -6.39
CA PRO A 158 13.03 -12.53 -4.95
C PRO A 158 13.86 -11.35 -4.39
N GLN A 159 14.61 -10.63 -5.19
CA GLN A 159 15.56 -9.61 -4.73
C GLN A 159 14.89 -8.49 -3.93
N ASP A 160 13.71 -8.05 -4.36
CA ASP A 160 12.94 -6.97 -3.71
C ASP A 160 11.91 -7.48 -2.69
N SER A 161 11.93 -8.78 -2.37
CA SER A 161 11.10 -9.38 -1.33
C SER A 161 11.55 -8.93 0.06
N ILE A 162 10.58 -8.75 0.96
CA ILE A 162 10.82 -8.45 2.38
C ILE A 162 10.47 -9.62 3.31
N ALA A 163 10.27 -10.83 2.75
CA ALA A 163 9.89 -12.01 3.52
C ALA A 163 10.87 -12.34 4.67
N ASP A 164 12.15 -12.06 4.49
CA ASP A 164 13.21 -12.41 5.45
C ASP A 164 13.80 -11.19 6.18
N VAL A 165 13.15 -10.00 6.12
CA VAL A 165 13.75 -8.79 6.69
C VAL A 165 13.50 -8.61 8.18
N GLY A 166 12.55 -9.33 8.78
CA GLY A 166 12.23 -9.25 10.22
C GLY A 166 11.59 -7.91 10.64
N ILE A 167 11.02 -7.18 9.70
CA ILE A 167 10.31 -5.91 9.94
C ILE A 167 8.81 -6.19 9.99
N PRO A 168 8.05 -5.63 10.97
CA PRO A 168 6.60 -5.79 11.04
C PRO A 168 5.90 -5.34 9.76
N VAL A 169 4.93 -6.11 9.29
CA VAL A 169 4.17 -5.81 8.07
C VAL A 169 2.67 -5.85 8.36
N LEU A 170 1.94 -4.84 7.89
CA LEU A 170 0.49 -4.83 7.79
C LEU A 170 0.09 -4.97 6.33
N LEU A 171 -0.70 -5.99 6.01
CA LEU A 171 -1.32 -6.20 4.71
C LEU A 171 -2.84 -5.98 4.81
N LEU A 172 -3.36 -5.04 4.04
CA LEU A 172 -4.79 -4.81 3.87
C LEU A 172 -5.21 -5.17 2.44
N GLU A 173 -6.18 -6.07 2.31
CA GLU A 173 -6.78 -6.47 1.03
C GLU A 173 -8.27 -6.11 1.03
N ALA A 174 -8.90 -5.99 -0.15
CA ALA A 174 -10.31 -5.68 -0.29
C ALA A 174 -11.12 -6.90 -0.76
N THR A 175 -12.33 -7.09 -0.17
CA THR A 175 -13.20 -8.25 -0.46
C THR A 175 -13.69 -8.28 -1.89
N LYS A 176 -13.89 -7.12 -2.52
CA LYS A 176 -14.40 -6.93 -3.88
C LYS A 176 -13.33 -6.46 -4.86
N ASP A 177 -12.04 -6.64 -4.52
CA ASP A 177 -10.92 -6.29 -5.40
C ASP A 177 -11.03 -7.08 -6.72
N GLY A 178 -11.43 -6.40 -7.79
CA GLY A 178 -11.54 -6.95 -9.13
C GLY A 178 -10.29 -6.70 -10.00
N VAL A 179 -9.31 -5.94 -9.49
CA VAL A 179 -8.07 -5.61 -10.20
C VAL A 179 -7.04 -6.72 -10.05
N LEU A 180 -6.82 -7.19 -8.82
CA LEU A 180 -5.84 -8.23 -8.54
C LEU A 180 -6.46 -9.62 -8.61
N THR A 181 -5.89 -10.48 -9.44
CA THR A 181 -6.27 -11.91 -9.46
C THR A 181 -5.81 -12.61 -8.18
N SER A 182 -6.42 -13.78 -7.87
CA SER A 182 -5.98 -14.60 -6.74
C SER A 182 -4.51 -15.01 -6.84
N ALA A 183 -3.99 -15.21 -8.05
CA ALA A 183 -2.57 -15.51 -8.26
C ALA A 183 -1.69 -14.31 -7.89
N MET A 184 -2.04 -13.10 -8.33
CA MET A 184 -1.28 -11.88 -7.99
C MET A 184 -1.25 -11.63 -6.47
N LYS A 185 -2.39 -11.85 -5.79
CA LYS A 185 -2.47 -11.75 -4.33
C LYS A 185 -1.59 -12.80 -3.64
N ALA A 186 -1.60 -14.03 -4.13
CA ALA A 186 -0.74 -15.08 -3.62
C ALA A 186 0.75 -14.76 -3.82
N ASP A 187 1.13 -14.27 -4.99
CA ASP A 187 2.51 -13.86 -5.29
C ASP A 187 2.97 -12.72 -4.36
N ALA A 188 2.12 -11.73 -4.10
CA ALA A 188 2.44 -10.65 -3.17
C ALA A 188 2.66 -11.16 -1.73
N LYS A 189 1.87 -12.15 -1.29
CA LYS A 189 2.03 -12.77 0.04
C LYS A 189 3.32 -13.56 0.21
N LEU A 190 3.87 -14.12 -0.87
CA LEU A 190 5.19 -14.77 -0.84
C LEU A 190 6.34 -13.76 -0.64
N CYS A 191 6.08 -12.47 -0.80
CA CYS A 191 7.08 -11.42 -0.70
C CYS A 191 7.14 -10.75 0.69
N ILE A 192 6.30 -11.16 1.64
CA ILE A 192 6.21 -10.60 2.99
C ILE A 192 6.43 -11.69 4.05
N PRO A 193 6.81 -11.35 5.30
CA PRO A 193 6.95 -12.33 6.37
C PRO A 193 5.67 -13.13 6.64
N ASP A 194 5.82 -14.42 6.97
CA ASP A 194 4.69 -15.32 7.28
C ASP A 194 3.85 -14.86 8.48
N ASP A 195 4.46 -14.13 9.42
CA ASP A 195 3.84 -13.57 10.62
C ASP A 195 3.28 -12.16 10.43
N SER A 196 3.17 -11.69 9.18
CA SER A 196 2.56 -10.41 8.84
C SER A 196 1.11 -10.33 9.33
N GLU A 197 0.74 -9.16 9.87
CA GLU A 197 -0.66 -8.86 10.18
C GLU A 197 -1.45 -8.67 8.89
N GLN A 198 -2.49 -9.47 8.66
CA GLN A 198 -3.26 -9.46 7.42
C GLN A 198 -4.75 -9.30 7.71
N HIS A 199 -5.39 -8.34 7.04
CA HIS A 199 -6.83 -8.11 7.15
C HIS A 199 -7.48 -7.96 5.78
N MET A 200 -8.73 -8.45 5.71
CA MET A 200 -9.61 -8.26 4.58
C MET A 200 -10.63 -7.17 4.94
N ILE A 201 -10.70 -6.09 4.18
CA ILE A 201 -11.63 -4.99 4.40
C ILE A 201 -12.75 -5.07 3.35
N GLU A 202 -13.99 -4.82 3.75
CA GLU A 202 -15.10 -4.71 2.80
C GLU A 202 -14.86 -3.54 1.85
N GLY A 203 -14.90 -3.78 0.54
CA GLY A 203 -14.68 -2.76 -0.48
C GLY A 203 -13.91 -3.27 -1.70
N CYS A 204 -13.37 -2.37 -2.49
CA CYS A 204 -12.71 -2.67 -3.76
C CYS A 204 -11.28 -2.11 -3.84
N HIS A 205 -10.53 -2.49 -4.88
CA HIS A 205 -9.11 -2.12 -5.02
C HIS A 205 -8.90 -0.61 -5.01
N MET A 206 -9.61 0.11 -5.90
CA MET A 206 -9.42 1.54 -6.07
C MET A 206 -9.88 2.36 -4.86
N SER A 207 -10.72 1.81 -3.98
CA SER A 207 -11.22 2.51 -2.80
C SER A 207 -10.20 2.64 -1.67
N PHE A 208 -9.00 2.07 -1.80
CA PHE A 208 -7.84 2.47 -0.99
C PHE A 208 -7.33 3.87 -1.34
N SER A 209 -7.95 4.53 -2.30
CA SER A 209 -7.77 5.95 -2.64
C SER A 209 -9.13 6.63 -2.76
N THR A 210 -9.15 7.95 -2.88
CA THR A 210 -10.37 8.69 -3.25
C THR A 210 -10.52 8.85 -4.76
N PHE A 211 -9.63 8.24 -5.54
CA PHE A 211 -9.73 8.22 -6.99
C PHE A 211 -10.97 7.44 -7.42
N ASP A 212 -11.93 8.16 -7.99
CA ASP A 212 -13.16 7.56 -8.49
C ASP A 212 -13.00 7.33 -9.99
N SER A 213 -12.69 6.07 -10.36
CA SER A 213 -12.74 5.69 -11.76
C SER A 213 -14.22 5.59 -12.16
N ASP A 214 -14.77 6.64 -12.74
CA ASP A 214 -16.11 6.69 -13.33
C ASP A 214 -16.27 5.78 -14.57
N GLY A 215 -15.40 4.76 -14.66
CA GLY A 215 -15.33 3.83 -15.79
C GLY A 215 -14.46 4.33 -16.94
N THR A 216 -13.76 5.47 -16.81
CA THR A 216 -12.81 5.94 -17.84
C THR A 216 -11.58 5.06 -17.94
N LEU A 217 -11.21 4.35 -16.85
CA LEU A 217 -10.16 3.33 -16.85
C LEU A 217 -10.79 1.94 -17.00
N THR A 218 -11.32 1.66 -18.17
CA THR A 218 -11.95 0.35 -18.50
C THR A 218 -10.98 -0.84 -18.41
N MET A 219 -9.67 -0.58 -18.27
CA MET A 219 -8.67 -1.63 -18.08
C MET A 219 -8.62 -2.16 -16.64
N PHE A 220 -9.17 -1.43 -15.67
CA PHE A 220 -9.25 -1.86 -14.28
C PHE A 220 -10.70 -2.27 -13.98
N HIS A 221 -11.02 -3.53 -14.18
CA HIS A 221 -12.34 -4.11 -13.84
C HIS A 221 -12.47 -4.28 -12.32
N ASP A 222 -12.44 -3.17 -11.58
CA ASP A 222 -12.61 -3.23 -10.14
C ASP A 222 -14.02 -3.64 -9.73
N GLY A 223 -14.18 -4.19 -8.53
CA GLY A 223 -15.46 -4.62 -8.00
C GLY A 223 -16.41 -3.44 -7.77
N PRO A 224 -17.73 -3.63 -7.93
CA PRO A 224 -18.68 -2.57 -7.64
C PRO A 224 -18.73 -2.27 -6.14
N ALA A 225 -18.66 -1.01 -5.78
CA ALA A 225 -18.83 -0.53 -4.42
C ALA A 225 -19.65 0.77 -4.42
N THR A 226 -20.57 0.90 -3.47
CA THR A 226 -21.30 2.14 -3.23
C THR A 226 -20.36 3.20 -2.62
N GLN A 227 -20.76 4.47 -2.64
CA GLN A 227 -19.96 5.51 -2.00
C GLN A 227 -19.82 5.27 -0.49
N GLU A 228 -20.87 4.80 0.16
CA GLU A 228 -20.84 4.46 1.60
C GLU A 228 -19.82 3.34 1.89
N GLU A 229 -19.78 2.28 1.08
CA GLU A 229 -18.78 1.20 1.22
C GLU A 229 -17.36 1.70 0.99
N LYS A 230 -17.14 2.58 0.01
CA LYS A 230 -15.84 3.21 -0.26
C LYS A 230 -15.37 4.07 0.91
N ASP A 231 -16.27 4.86 1.50
CA ASP A 231 -15.96 5.70 2.65
C ASP A 231 -15.66 4.86 3.89
N ALA A 232 -16.45 3.83 4.16
CA ALA A 232 -16.21 2.88 5.24
C ALA A 232 -14.86 2.13 5.09
N GLN A 233 -14.48 1.76 3.86
CA GLN A 233 -13.18 1.15 3.60
C GLN A 233 -12.03 2.10 3.95
N ARG A 234 -12.12 3.38 3.60
CA ARG A 234 -11.10 4.39 3.91
C ARG A 234 -10.99 4.63 5.43
N GLU A 235 -12.13 4.72 6.13
CA GLU A 235 -12.15 4.81 7.58
C GLU A 235 -11.49 3.59 8.23
N ALA A 236 -11.82 2.39 7.78
CA ALA A 236 -11.19 1.16 8.25
C ALA A 236 -9.69 1.14 7.94
N THR A 237 -9.28 1.59 6.75
CA THR A 237 -7.86 1.69 6.37
C THR A 237 -7.09 2.59 7.35
N VAL A 238 -7.61 3.78 7.64
CA VAL A 238 -7.00 4.70 8.62
C VAL A 238 -6.89 4.03 9.99
N ALA A 239 -7.96 3.35 10.44
CA ALA A 239 -7.99 2.67 11.72
C ALA A 239 -6.91 1.61 11.85
N TYR A 240 -6.83 0.69 10.89
CA TYR A 240 -5.82 -0.37 10.90
C TYR A 240 -4.39 0.18 10.82
N VAL A 241 -4.16 1.15 9.94
CA VAL A 241 -2.85 1.78 9.80
C VAL A 241 -2.42 2.44 11.12
N LEU A 242 -3.25 3.29 11.71
CA LEU A 242 -2.93 3.94 12.99
C LEU A 242 -2.69 2.95 14.11
N ALA A 243 -3.52 1.92 14.25
CA ALA A 243 -3.35 0.88 15.25
C ALA A 243 -2.02 0.13 15.08
N PHE A 244 -1.67 -0.20 13.85
CA PHE A 244 -0.40 -0.84 13.51
C PHE A 244 0.80 0.05 13.86
N LEU A 245 0.81 1.30 13.40
CA LEU A 245 1.90 2.24 13.66
C LEU A 245 2.12 2.44 15.16
N LYS A 246 1.05 2.70 15.91
CA LYS A 246 1.10 2.88 17.38
C LYS A 246 1.69 1.66 18.08
N ARG A 247 1.23 0.46 17.71
CA ARG A 247 1.71 -0.79 18.33
C ARG A 247 3.20 -1.00 18.06
N VAL A 248 3.67 -0.78 16.84
CA VAL A 248 5.08 -0.96 16.49
C VAL A 248 5.96 0.04 17.27
N VAL A 249 5.55 1.32 17.35
CA VAL A 249 6.27 2.35 18.14
C VAL A 249 6.35 1.93 19.60
N THR A 250 5.23 1.56 20.23
CA THR A 250 5.19 1.19 21.64
C THR A 250 6.00 -0.08 21.95
N SER A 251 6.13 -0.99 20.98
CA SER A 251 6.90 -2.23 21.17
C SER A 251 8.42 -2.02 21.08
N ALA A 252 8.86 -0.88 20.55
CA ALA A 252 10.27 -0.52 20.39
C ALA A 252 10.83 0.30 21.57
N GLU A 253 9.95 0.85 22.43
CA GLU A 253 10.29 1.54 23.69
C GLU A 253 10.46 0.55 24.86
#